data_f7216f07960dffb5d7a6d3aebf8fb37b
#
_entry.id   f7216f07960dffb5d7a6d3aebf8fb37b
#
_cell.length_a   1.000
_cell.length_b   1.000
_cell.length_c   1.000
_cell.angle_alpha   90.00
_cell.angle_beta   90.00
_cell.angle_gamma   90.00
#
_symmetry.space_group_name_H-M   'P 1'
#
loop_
_entity.id
_entity.type
_entity.pdbx_description
1 polymer ?
#
loop_
_entity_poly.entity_id
_entity_poly.type
_entity_poly.pdbx_seq_one_letter_code
_entity_poly.pdbx_strand_id
1 'polypeptide(L)'
;IPVGSWCDFYGKRYSLKKDSNFKKNGERNFEYTLILETGKADTMLWKVRHTVDRSIKFSYTAKAHEHLRLLVENLNRRSTGWKVGDCIEGTEKVINYNHTYILDALNQLAELYETEWQITEETVNGKQIKTIHLRKVEYNKENPLKLSYGKGHGFKVGVGRTSGDIPPEIILVETTDRNIDYSTYGSKYLLLPKNKTLVYEGRTYKTDADGTCVMRADKELTTAKEDSLDCTAIYPSRVGTVSSVIEVNKENNFFDFVDKDITEELNFEDCLIAGETMTVIFQTGMLTGKEFEVKYIHEAKDKKEARRFEIVPQEIDGITMPEPEVWRPKVGDTYAVFGMQLPKAYICNDSTQTGASWEAFKEAAKYLYEHEDKAFIFTGTLDGIWAKKRWLQIGGKIVLGGYVNFSDTQFHPEGSLIRM
;
A
#
# COMPACT_ATOMS: atom_id res chain seq x y z
N ILE A 1 36.73 5.97 -17.18
CA ILE A 1 36.25 6.42 -15.86
C ILE A 1 35.75 5.17 -15.14
N PRO A 2 36.34 4.73 -14.03
CA PRO A 2 35.96 3.50 -13.36
C PRO A 2 34.60 3.63 -12.65
N VAL A 3 33.90 2.51 -12.51
CA VAL A 3 32.71 2.41 -11.65
C VAL A 3 33.05 2.86 -10.23
N GLY A 4 32.18 3.63 -9.61
CA GLY A 4 32.41 4.29 -8.33
C GLY A 4 32.91 5.73 -8.42
N SER A 5 33.35 6.19 -9.60
CA SER A 5 33.64 7.62 -9.83
C SER A 5 32.40 8.46 -9.61
N TRP A 6 32.60 9.68 -9.13
CA TRP A 6 31.47 10.57 -8.80
C TRP A 6 31.79 12.03 -9.17
N CYS A 7 30.73 12.81 -9.27
CA CYS A 7 30.79 14.27 -9.37
C CYS A 7 29.67 14.91 -8.55
N ASP A 8 29.91 16.12 -8.09
CA ASP A 8 28.91 16.95 -7.45
C ASP A 8 28.28 17.90 -8.48
N PHE A 9 26.94 17.92 -8.55
CA PHE A 9 26.20 18.79 -9.44
C PHE A 9 24.96 19.34 -8.70
N TYR A 10 24.84 20.65 -8.63
CA TYR A 10 23.79 21.34 -7.88
C TYR A 10 23.60 20.83 -6.44
N GLY A 11 24.73 20.66 -5.70
CA GLY A 11 24.70 20.23 -4.30
C GLY A 11 24.38 18.74 -4.08
N LYS A 12 24.15 17.98 -5.13
CA LYS A 12 23.91 16.54 -5.08
C LYS A 12 25.10 15.78 -5.67
N ARG A 13 25.41 14.64 -5.06
CA ARG A 13 26.43 13.73 -5.56
C ARG A 13 25.84 12.72 -6.52
N TYR A 14 26.42 12.62 -7.69
CA TYR A 14 26.10 11.64 -8.71
C TYR A 14 27.27 10.68 -8.87
N SER A 15 27.03 9.39 -8.86
CA SER A 15 28.04 8.35 -8.96
C SER A 15 27.77 7.39 -10.11
N LEU A 16 28.86 6.93 -10.73
CA LEU A 16 28.82 5.95 -11.80
C LEU A 16 28.63 4.55 -11.18
N LYS A 17 27.48 3.93 -11.38
CA LYS A 17 27.15 2.61 -10.80
C LYS A 17 27.39 1.44 -11.75
N LYS A 18 27.54 1.70 -13.04
CA LYS A 18 27.81 0.69 -14.09
C LYS A 18 28.80 1.25 -15.11
N ASP A 19 29.40 0.36 -15.87
CA ASP A 19 30.33 0.76 -16.93
C ASP A 19 29.66 1.66 -17.98
N SER A 20 30.48 2.52 -18.58
CA SER A 20 30.03 3.40 -19.65
C SER A 20 29.71 2.61 -20.93
N ASN A 21 28.65 2.98 -21.60
CA ASN A 21 28.47 2.56 -22.97
C ASN A 21 29.43 3.35 -23.86
N PHE A 22 30.03 2.70 -24.85
CA PHE A 22 30.86 3.39 -25.81
C PHE A 22 30.55 2.94 -27.24
N LYS A 23 30.78 3.86 -28.17
CA LYS A 23 30.66 3.63 -29.61
C LYS A 23 31.96 4.05 -30.27
N LYS A 24 32.52 3.20 -31.11
CA LYS A 24 33.68 3.52 -31.93
C LYS A 24 33.21 4.05 -33.27
N ASN A 25 33.44 5.33 -33.57
CA ASN A 25 33.02 6.00 -34.77
C ASN A 25 34.15 6.13 -35.81
N GLY A 26 35.36 5.61 -35.50
CA GLY A 26 36.55 5.62 -36.37
C GLY A 26 37.74 5.04 -35.62
N GLU A 27 38.95 4.98 -36.23
CA GLU A 27 40.13 4.37 -35.59
C GLU A 27 40.49 5.01 -34.25
N ARG A 28 40.30 6.33 -34.15
CA ARG A 28 40.67 7.14 -32.94
C ARG A 28 39.47 7.96 -32.41
N ASN A 29 38.27 7.72 -32.92
CA ASN A 29 37.09 8.46 -32.49
C ASN A 29 36.15 7.56 -31.71
N PHE A 30 36.01 7.82 -30.41
CA PHE A 30 35.19 7.08 -29.48
C PHE A 30 34.20 8.04 -28.81
N GLU A 31 32.95 7.62 -28.74
CA GLU A 31 31.89 8.31 -28.02
C GLU A 31 31.54 7.50 -26.79
N TYR A 32 31.54 8.13 -25.62
CA TYR A 32 31.22 7.51 -24.33
C TYR A 32 29.96 8.14 -23.77
N THR A 33 29.01 7.30 -23.35
CA THR A 33 27.84 7.74 -22.59
C THR A 33 27.98 7.30 -21.15
N LEU A 34 28.09 8.26 -20.24
CA LEU A 34 28.16 8.05 -18.80
C LEU A 34 26.82 8.36 -18.18
N ILE A 35 26.28 7.42 -17.39
CA ILE A 35 25.08 7.62 -16.59
C ILE A 35 25.49 7.63 -15.14
N LEU A 36 25.44 8.82 -14.54
CA LEU A 36 25.71 9.00 -13.11
C LEU A 36 24.38 9.14 -12.39
N GLU A 37 24.24 8.43 -11.28
CA GLU A 37 23.01 8.30 -10.53
C GLU A 37 23.17 8.84 -9.11
N THR A 38 22.07 9.34 -8.53
CA THR A 38 22.01 9.81 -7.14
C THR A 38 21.95 8.63 -6.16
N GLY A 39 21.83 8.92 -4.87
CA GLY A 39 21.63 7.89 -3.84
C GLY A 39 20.38 7.01 -4.04
N LYS A 40 19.40 7.42 -4.86
CA LYS A 40 18.28 6.57 -5.23
C LYS A 40 18.73 5.24 -5.83
N ALA A 41 19.82 5.21 -6.59
CA ALA A 41 20.36 3.98 -7.16
C ALA A 41 20.78 2.96 -6.08
N ASP A 42 21.18 3.40 -4.90
CA ASP A 42 21.55 2.51 -3.80
C ASP A 42 20.35 1.64 -3.35
N THR A 43 19.13 2.17 -3.42
CA THR A 43 17.92 1.44 -3.06
C THR A 43 17.60 0.28 -4.01
N MET A 44 18.09 0.36 -5.25
CA MET A 44 17.94 -0.67 -6.28
C MET A 44 18.96 -1.80 -6.15
N LEU A 45 20.05 -1.58 -5.42
CA LEU A 45 21.18 -2.51 -5.36
C LEU A 45 21.15 -3.39 -4.11
N TRP A 46 20.48 -2.97 -3.05
CA TRP A 46 20.58 -3.64 -1.76
C TRP A 46 19.22 -4.20 -1.31
N LYS A 47 19.30 -5.40 -0.70
CA LYS A 47 18.14 -6.12 -0.23
C LYS A 47 17.83 -5.83 1.23
N VAL A 48 16.56 -5.91 1.58
CA VAL A 48 16.08 -5.82 2.96
C VAL A 48 16.49 -7.08 3.73
N ARG A 49 16.95 -6.87 4.95
CA ARG A 49 17.26 -7.95 5.91
C ARG A 49 16.68 -7.58 7.27
N HIS A 50 16.19 -8.56 7.96
CA HIS A 50 15.76 -8.40 9.34
C HIS A 50 16.94 -7.96 10.23
N THR A 51 16.69 -7.03 11.17
CA THR A 51 17.78 -6.40 11.93
C THR A 51 18.40 -7.32 12.98
N VAL A 52 17.62 -8.27 13.50
CA VAL A 52 18.04 -9.17 14.56
C VAL A 52 18.71 -10.43 14.01
N ASP A 53 17.95 -11.27 13.31
CA ASP A 53 18.39 -12.60 12.83
C ASP A 53 19.05 -12.58 11.45
N ARG A 54 19.00 -11.43 10.76
CA ARG A 54 19.58 -11.23 9.42
C ARG A 54 18.90 -12.00 8.30
N SER A 55 17.73 -12.57 8.54
CA SER A 55 16.92 -13.24 7.52
C SER A 55 16.57 -12.29 6.37
N ILE A 56 16.40 -12.86 5.16
CA ILE A 56 16.03 -12.14 3.93
C ILE A 56 14.62 -12.54 3.47
N LYS A 57 14.00 -13.48 4.17
CA LYS A 57 12.60 -13.87 4.03
C LYS A 57 11.97 -13.81 5.42
N PHE A 58 11.09 -12.86 5.65
CA PHE A 58 10.43 -12.64 6.94
C PHE A 58 9.19 -11.75 6.78
N SER A 59 8.26 -11.89 7.70
CA SER A 59 7.13 -10.97 7.87
C SER A 59 7.47 -9.93 8.94
N TYR A 60 7.12 -8.69 8.69
CA TYR A 60 7.37 -7.61 9.64
C TYR A 60 6.10 -6.80 9.84
N THR A 61 5.58 -6.81 11.07
CA THR A 61 4.40 -6.05 11.48
C THR A 61 4.85 -4.83 12.24
N ALA A 62 4.54 -3.65 11.71
CA ALA A 62 4.94 -2.40 12.34
C ALA A 62 4.13 -1.22 11.79
N LYS A 63 4.26 -0.07 12.44
CA LYS A 63 3.79 1.22 11.91
C LYS A 63 4.68 1.69 10.76
N ALA A 64 4.16 2.60 9.95
CA ALA A 64 4.86 3.17 8.79
C ALA A 64 6.30 3.64 9.10
N HIS A 65 6.46 4.36 10.21
CA HIS A 65 7.76 4.87 10.64
C HIS A 65 8.77 3.75 10.97
N GLU A 66 8.33 2.67 11.59
CA GLU A 66 9.20 1.54 11.94
C GLU A 66 9.62 0.74 10.69
N HIS A 67 8.70 0.56 9.72
CA HIS A 67 9.04 0.01 8.42
C HIS A 67 10.10 0.86 7.72
N LEU A 68 9.90 2.18 7.68
CA LEU A 68 10.86 3.10 7.06
C LEU A 68 12.22 3.06 7.78
N ARG A 69 12.22 2.96 9.12
CA ARG A 69 13.45 2.81 9.92
C ARG A 69 14.21 1.54 9.56
N LEU A 70 13.51 0.40 9.42
CA LEU A 70 14.11 -0.86 8.97
C LEU A 70 14.84 -0.70 7.63
N LEU A 71 14.23 -0.01 6.66
CA LEU A 71 14.82 0.23 5.34
C LEU A 71 16.05 1.14 5.42
N VAL A 72 15.99 2.21 6.21
CA VAL A 72 17.10 3.14 6.44
C VAL A 72 18.27 2.43 7.14
N GLU A 73 18.02 1.59 8.14
CA GLU A 73 19.06 0.78 8.79
C GLU A 73 19.75 -0.17 7.81
N ASN A 74 18.97 -0.76 6.90
CA ASN A 74 19.52 -1.61 5.84
C ASN A 74 20.40 -0.84 4.85
N LEU A 75 20.03 0.39 4.50
CA LEU A 75 20.86 1.27 3.67
C LEU A 75 22.17 1.65 4.38
N ASN A 76 22.10 2.06 5.63
CA ASN A 76 23.25 2.43 6.44
C ASN A 76 24.25 1.29 6.65
N ARG A 77 23.82 0.04 6.47
CA ARG A 77 24.71 -1.13 6.51
C ARG A 77 25.79 -1.09 5.42
N ARG A 78 25.52 -0.43 4.29
CA ARG A 78 26.41 -0.38 3.13
C ARG A 78 26.93 1.02 2.82
N SER A 79 26.14 2.06 3.10
CA SER A 79 26.49 3.45 2.85
C SER A 79 25.93 4.31 3.98
N THR A 80 26.78 4.97 4.72
CA THR A 80 26.39 5.84 5.84
C THR A 80 25.72 7.13 5.36
N GLY A 81 24.98 7.79 6.26
CA GLY A 81 24.36 9.08 6.01
C GLY A 81 22.88 9.03 5.63
N TRP A 82 22.25 7.86 5.66
CA TRP A 82 20.82 7.73 5.49
C TRP A 82 20.06 8.05 6.77
N LYS A 83 18.95 8.79 6.64
CA LYS A 83 18.07 9.17 7.74
C LYS A 83 16.61 8.91 7.39
N VAL A 84 15.81 8.67 8.42
CA VAL A 84 14.36 8.72 8.34
C VAL A 84 13.95 10.19 8.37
N GLY A 85 13.12 10.60 7.43
CA GLY A 85 12.52 11.93 7.34
C GLY A 85 11.08 11.95 7.83
N ASP A 86 10.29 12.85 7.23
CA ASP A 86 8.86 12.92 7.53
C ASP A 86 8.19 11.60 7.14
N CYS A 87 7.32 11.12 8.01
CA CYS A 87 6.57 9.90 7.81
C CYS A 87 5.13 10.12 8.23
N ILE A 88 4.21 9.60 7.42
CA ILE A 88 2.78 9.61 7.78
C ILE A 88 2.58 8.77 9.05
N GLU A 89 1.56 9.13 9.81
CA GLU A 89 1.04 8.29 10.86
C GLU A 89 0.14 7.20 10.24
N GLY A 90 0.06 6.05 10.90
CA GLY A 90 -0.81 4.96 10.45
C GLY A 90 -0.81 3.80 11.44
N THR A 91 -1.78 2.93 11.29
CA THR A 91 -1.89 1.69 12.06
C THR A 91 -0.77 0.71 11.70
N GLU A 92 -0.55 -0.26 12.54
CA GLU A 92 0.35 -1.37 12.23
C GLU A 92 -0.15 -2.16 11.02
N LYS A 93 0.75 -2.43 10.09
CA LYS A 93 0.50 -3.23 8.90
C LYS A 93 1.61 -4.25 8.70
N VAL A 94 1.29 -5.34 8.02
CA VAL A 94 2.24 -6.44 7.75
C VAL A 94 2.83 -6.29 6.37
N ILE A 95 4.16 -6.38 6.26
CA ILE A 95 4.85 -6.53 4.98
C ILE A 95 5.64 -7.84 4.98
N ASN A 96 5.45 -8.65 3.96
CA ASN A 96 6.18 -9.88 3.75
C ASN A 96 7.38 -9.62 2.84
N TYR A 97 8.57 -9.59 3.41
CA TYR A 97 9.81 -9.45 2.67
C TYR A 97 10.31 -10.83 2.21
N ASN A 98 10.52 -10.98 0.92
CA ASN A 98 11.06 -12.21 0.33
C ASN A 98 12.11 -11.83 -0.72
N HIS A 99 13.38 -11.79 -0.34
CA HIS A 99 14.49 -11.33 -1.19
C HIS A 99 14.26 -9.95 -1.82
N THR A 100 13.51 -9.09 -1.14
CA THR A 100 13.03 -7.80 -1.63
C THR A 100 14.15 -6.76 -1.68
N TYR A 101 14.25 -6.00 -2.77
CA TYR A 101 15.12 -4.82 -2.83
C TYR A 101 14.51 -3.66 -2.05
N ILE A 102 15.35 -2.75 -1.56
CA ILE A 102 14.87 -1.61 -0.76
C ILE A 102 13.92 -0.72 -1.57
N LEU A 103 14.16 -0.55 -2.88
CA LEU A 103 13.25 0.20 -3.76
C LEU A 103 11.86 -0.44 -3.80
N ASP A 104 11.79 -1.76 -3.98
CA ASP A 104 10.53 -2.48 -4.04
C ASP A 104 9.79 -2.42 -2.70
N ALA A 105 10.55 -2.50 -1.60
CA ALA A 105 10.01 -2.33 -0.25
C ALA A 105 9.45 -0.91 -0.01
N LEU A 106 10.10 0.13 -0.53
CA LEU A 106 9.58 1.50 -0.47
C LEU A 106 8.30 1.67 -1.28
N ASN A 107 8.22 1.04 -2.45
CA ASN A 107 7.02 1.07 -3.28
C ASN A 107 5.86 0.33 -2.58
N GLN A 108 6.10 -0.89 -2.06
CA GLN A 108 5.11 -1.64 -1.27
C GLN A 108 4.64 -0.86 -0.04
N LEU A 109 5.56 -0.18 0.65
CA LEU A 109 5.22 0.63 1.82
C LEU A 109 4.36 1.84 1.44
N ALA A 110 4.68 2.51 0.34
CA ALA A 110 3.90 3.65 -0.16
C ALA A 110 2.49 3.23 -0.60
N GLU A 111 2.38 2.11 -1.32
CA GLU A 111 1.11 1.52 -1.75
C GLU A 111 0.26 1.11 -0.54
N LEU A 112 0.85 0.37 0.41
CA LEU A 112 0.17 -0.12 1.61
C LEU A 112 -0.41 1.01 2.46
N TYR A 113 0.25 2.16 2.52
CA TYR A 113 -0.18 3.34 3.27
C TYR A 113 -0.82 4.42 2.39
N GLU A 114 -1.10 4.12 1.11
CA GLU A 114 -1.74 5.04 0.14
C GLU A 114 -1.05 6.41 0.09
N THR A 115 0.27 6.41 0.03
CA THR A 115 1.10 7.60 0.08
C THR A 115 2.22 7.55 -0.96
N GLU A 116 3.17 8.45 -0.86
CA GLU A 116 4.33 8.54 -1.74
C GLU A 116 5.61 8.52 -0.91
N TRP A 117 6.72 8.19 -1.54
CA TRP A 117 8.04 8.32 -0.90
C TRP A 117 8.96 9.22 -1.71
N GLN A 118 9.89 9.86 -1.03
CA GLN A 118 10.86 10.75 -1.62
C GLN A 118 12.21 10.65 -0.92
N ILE A 119 13.30 10.77 -1.68
CA ILE A 119 14.66 10.93 -1.15
C ILE A 119 15.08 12.38 -1.35
N THR A 120 15.44 13.05 -0.26
CA THR A 120 16.14 14.34 -0.30
C THR A 120 17.61 14.12 0.01
N GLU A 121 18.48 14.84 -0.70
CA GLU A 121 19.92 14.73 -0.55
C GLU A 121 20.53 16.10 -0.32
N GLU A 122 21.41 16.20 0.66
CA GLU A 122 22.14 17.42 0.97
C GLU A 122 23.60 17.11 1.33
N THR A 123 24.47 18.07 1.12
CA THR A 123 25.87 17.99 1.57
C THR A 123 26.07 18.89 2.77
N VAL A 124 26.29 18.30 3.95
CA VAL A 124 26.54 19.02 5.19
C VAL A 124 27.97 18.73 5.63
N ASN A 125 28.80 19.76 5.73
CA ASN A 125 30.21 19.62 6.12
C ASN A 125 30.98 18.56 5.29
N GLY A 126 30.76 18.53 3.98
CA GLY A 126 31.39 17.58 3.05
C GLY A 126 30.82 16.14 3.12
N LYS A 127 29.89 15.87 3.99
CA LYS A 127 29.22 14.55 4.09
C LYS A 127 27.86 14.58 3.38
N GLN A 128 27.60 13.54 2.61
CA GLN A 128 26.29 13.34 2.00
C GLN A 128 25.29 12.84 3.04
N ILE A 129 24.20 13.57 3.22
CA ILE A 129 23.04 13.15 4.01
C ILE A 129 21.92 12.85 3.03
N LYS A 130 21.32 11.68 3.18
CA LYS A 130 20.21 11.20 2.35
C LYS A 130 19.04 10.89 3.27
N THR A 131 17.94 11.58 3.09
CA THR A 131 16.76 11.43 3.95
C THR A 131 15.60 10.84 3.15
N ILE A 132 15.01 9.76 3.64
CA ILE A 132 13.82 9.16 3.02
C ILE A 132 12.59 9.65 3.76
N HIS A 133 11.68 10.24 3.02
CA HIS A 133 10.37 10.66 3.49
C HIS A 133 9.31 9.70 2.96
N LEU A 134 8.32 9.40 3.77
CA LEU A 134 7.13 8.61 3.40
C LEU A 134 5.89 9.48 3.65
N ARG A 135 5.55 10.27 2.67
CA ARG A 135 4.42 11.19 2.71
C ARG A 135 4.06 11.65 1.31
N LYS A 136 2.85 12.15 1.13
CA LYS A 136 2.47 12.78 -0.13
C LYS A 136 3.37 13.98 -0.41
N VAL A 137 3.93 14.01 -1.60
CA VAL A 137 4.87 15.06 -2.01
C VAL A 137 4.10 16.16 -2.71
N GLU A 138 3.99 17.32 -2.06
CA GLU A 138 3.35 18.50 -2.64
C GLU A 138 4.28 19.71 -2.51
N TYR A 139 4.62 20.32 -3.64
CA TYR A 139 5.45 21.51 -3.68
C TYR A 139 4.72 22.67 -4.32
N ASN A 140 4.88 23.84 -3.72
CA ASN A 140 4.42 25.13 -4.27
C ASN A 140 2.96 25.15 -4.75
N LYS A 141 2.07 24.39 -4.13
CA LYS A 141 0.63 24.35 -4.45
C LYS A 141 -0.03 25.73 -4.29
N GLU A 142 0.33 26.47 -3.25
CA GLU A 142 -0.18 27.83 -2.97
C GLU A 142 0.43 28.89 -3.90
N ASN A 143 1.62 28.65 -4.43
CA ASN A 143 2.30 29.54 -5.35
C ASN A 143 2.87 28.77 -6.54
N PRO A 144 2.02 28.17 -7.38
CA PRO A 144 2.42 27.37 -8.51
C PRO A 144 3.16 28.17 -9.56
N LEU A 145 4.03 27.50 -10.33
CA LEU A 145 4.68 28.13 -11.46
C LEU A 145 3.64 28.42 -12.55
N LYS A 146 3.47 29.68 -12.89
CA LYS A 146 2.56 30.10 -13.96
C LYS A 146 3.19 29.88 -15.33
N LEU A 147 2.55 29.07 -16.14
CA LEU A 147 2.94 28.78 -17.51
C LEU A 147 1.79 29.08 -18.47
N SER A 148 2.11 29.69 -19.60
CA SER A 148 1.17 29.89 -20.70
C SER A 148 1.91 29.85 -22.05
N TYR A 149 1.17 29.80 -23.12
CA TYR A 149 1.73 29.88 -24.46
C TYR A 149 2.07 31.32 -24.84
N GLY A 150 3.17 31.49 -25.54
CA GLY A 150 3.58 32.77 -26.11
C GLY A 150 4.94 33.27 -25.61
N LYS A 151 5.46 34.30 -26.27
CA LYS A 151 6.78 34.88 -25.95
C LYS A 151 6.79 35.47 -24.55
N GLY A 152 7.66 34.97 -23.70
CA GLY A 152 7.81 35.42 -22.33
C GLY A 152 6.89 34.75 -21.31
N HIS A 153 6.08 33.77 -21.73
CA HIS A 153 5.08 33.11 -20.92
C HIS A 153 5.43 31.64 -20.55
N GLY A 154 6.61 31.18 -20.92
CA GLY A 154 7.12 29.85 -20.59
C GLY A 154 7.22 28.91 -21.78
N PHE A 155 6.15 28.68 -22.52
CA PHE A 155 6.17 27.87 -23.72
C PHE A 155 6.41 28.69 -24.99
N LYS A 156 7.33 28.24 -25.84
CA LYS A 156 7.69 28.92 -27.07
C LYS A 156 6.87 28.46 -28.27
N VAL A 157 6.71 27.16 -28.41
CA VAL A 157 6.10 26.50 -29.58
C VAL A 157 5.34 25.27 -29.11
N GLY A 158 4.14 25.08 -29.67
CA GLY A 158 3.44 23.82 -29.61
C GLY A 158 3.11 23.33 -28.20
N VAL A 159 2.08 23.90 -27.58
CA VAL A 159 1.42 23.26 -26.45
C VAL A 159 0.38 22.30 -27.02
N GLY A 160 0.58 21.03 -26.79
CA GLY A 160 -0.36 19.98 -27.15
C GLY A 160 -1.16 19.51 -25.96
N ARG A 161 -2.42 19.16 -26.17
CA ARG A 161 -3.25 18.43 -25.24
C ARG A 161 -3.59 17.08 -25.85
N THR A 162 -3.16 16.02 -25.19
CA THR A 162 -3.55 14.66 -25.54
C THR A 162 -4.57 14.16 -24.52
N SER A 163 -5.66 13.57 -24.99
CA SER A 163 -6.57 12.84 -24.13
C SER A 163 -5.84 11.60 -23.59
N GLY A 164 -5.95 11.35 -22.30
CA GLY A 164 -5.59 10.08 -21.72
C GLY A 164 -6.53 8.95 -22.15
N ASP A 165 -6.41 7.83 -21.49
CA ASP A 165 -7.30 6.68 -21.70
C ASP A 165 -8.76 7.04 -21.39
N ILE A 166 -9.67 6.26 -21.97
CA ILE A 166 -11.10 6.38 -21.62
C ILE A 166 -11.24 5.98 -20.14
N PRO A 167 -11.75 6.86 -19.29
CA PRO A 167 -11.93 6.53 -17.88
C PRO A 167 -13.00 5.43 -17.70
N PRO A 168 -12.87 4.58 -16.69
CA PRO A 168 -13.92 3.60 -16.37
C PRO A 168 -15.19 4.31 -15.88
N GLU A 169 -16.32 3.71 -16.18
CA GLU A 169 -17.65 4.11 -15.70
C GLU A 169 -18.29 3.01 -14.83
N ILE A 170 -17.78 1.79 -14.93
CA ILE A 170 -18.22 0.61 -14.19
C ILE A 170 -16.99 -0.09 -13.63
N ILE A 171 -17.02 -0.44 -12.35
CA ILE A 171 -16.00 -1.28 -11.72
C ILE A 171 -16.62 -2.64 -11.38
N LEU A 172 -16.09 -3.68 -12.02
CA LEU A 172 -16.37 -5.06 -11.66
C LEU A 172 -15.53 -5.43 -10.44
N VAL A 173 -16.17 -5.94 -9.39
CA VAL A 173 -15.49 -6.21 -8.11
C VAL A 173 -15.25 -7.70 -7.98
N GLU A 174 -14.00 -8.10 -7.97
CA GLU A 174 -13.59 -9.46 -7.63
C GLU A 174 -13.58 -9.62 -6.10
N THR A 175 -14.31 -10.59 -5.59
CA THR A 175 -14.47 -10.84 -4.17
C THR A 175 -14.06 -12.26 -3.80
N THR A 176 -14.06 -12.58 -2.52
CA THR A 176 -13.59 -13.86 -1.96
C THR A 176 -14.75 -14.80 -1.59
N ASP A 177 -14.45 -16.09 -1.51
CA ASP A 177 -15.30 -17.12 -0.90
C ASP A 177 -14.96 -17.38 0.58
N ARG A 178 -13.98 -16.67 1.11
CA ARG A 178 -13.52 -16.81 2.49
C ARG A 178 -14.63 -16.50 3.50
N ASN A 179 -14.90 -17.39 4.43
CA ASN A 179 -15.97 -17.25 5.42
C ASN A 179 -17.37 -17.07 4.82
N ILE A 180 -17.59 -17.65 3.64
CA ILE A 180 -18.88 -17.71 2.95
C ILE A 180 -19.33 -19.15 2.80
N ASP A 181 -20.43 -19.51 3.42
CA ASP A 181 -21.09 -20.78 3.18
C ASP A 181 -22.06 -20.63 2.01
N TYR A 182 -21.68 -21.17 0.86
CA TYR A 182 -22.51 -21.15 -0.35
C TYR A 182 -23.93 -21.66 -0.12
N SER A 183 -24.10 -22.68 0.72
CA SER A 183 -25.40 -23.31 0.94
C SER A 183 -26.41 -22.40 1.64
N THR A 184 -25.93 -21.52 2.51
CA THR A 184 -26.74 -20.59 3.29
C THR A 184 -26.73 -19.17 2.75
N TYR A 185 -25.61 -18.73 2.17
CA TYR A 185 -25.45 -17.40 1.61
C TYR A 185 -26.07 -17.25 0.21
N GLY A 186 -26.11 -18.34 -0.58
CA GLY A 186 -26.69 -18.37 -1.92
C GLY A 186 -25.78 -17.85 -3.03
N SER A 187 -24.52 -17.54 -2.72
CA SER A 187 -23.47 -17.21 -3.68
C SER A 187 -22.17 -17.81 -3.22
N LYS A 188 -21.34 -18.27 -4.18
CA LYS A 188 -20.00 -18.79 -3.86
C LYS A 188 -19.09 -17.69 -3.32
N TYR A 189 -19.21 -16.50 -3.86
CA TYR A 189 -18.40 -15.36 -3.50
C TYR A 189 -19.21 -14.32 -2.74
N LEU A 190 -18.54 -13.51 -1.92
CA LEU A 190 -19.14 -12.36 -1.27
C LEU A 190 -19.74 -11.43 -2.33
N LEU A 191 -20.92 -10.92 -2.08
CA LEU A 191 -21.60 -9.95 -2.95
C LEU A 191 -21.56 -8.56 -2.32
N LEU A 192 -21.49 -7.53 -3.15
CA LEU A 192 -21.75 -6.16 -2.72
C LEU A 192 -23.21 -6.03 -2.24
N PRO A 193 -23.55 -5.00 -1.43
CA PRO A 193 -24.93 -4.72 -1.07
C PRO A 193 -25.73 -4.43 -2.34
N LYS A 194 -26.82 -5.19 -2.60
CA LYS A 194 -27.60 -5.13 -3.85
C LYS A 194 -28.47 -3.89 -3.92
N ASN A 195 -28.45 -3.18 -5.05
CA ASN A 195 -29.25 -1.97 -5.30
C ASN A 195 -29.10 -0.91 -4.19
N LYS A 196 -27.89 -0.72 -3.68
CA LYS A 196 -27.59 0.27 -2.65
C LYS A 196 -26.82 1.45 -3.22
N THR A 197 -26.87 2.56 -2.51
CA THR A 197 -26.13 3.77 -2.85
C THR A 197 -25.20 4.16 -1.72
N LEU A 198 -24.10 4.80 -2.09
CA LEU A 198 -23.07 5.33 -1.20
C LEU A 198 -22.63 6.70 -1.69
N VAL A 199 -22.48 7.65 -0.79
CA VAL A 199 -21.86 8.95 -1.09
C VAL A 199 -20.40 8.90 -0.69
N TYR A 200 -19.51 9.18 -1.64
CA TYR A 200 -18.08 9.29 -1.43
C TYR A 200 -17.57 10.57 -2.10
N GLU A 201 -16.87 11.41 -1.35
CA GLU A 201 -16.31 12.70 -1.82
C GLU A 201 -17.31 13.56 -2.62
N GLY A 202 -18.57 13.62 -2.15
CA GLY A 202 -19.64 14.40 -2.76
C GLY A 202 -20.26 13.81 -4.04
N ARG A 203 -19.86 12.63 -4.45
CA ARG A 203 -20.42 11.88 -5.59
C ARG A 203 -21.22 10.68 -5.09
N THR A 204 -22.27 10.32 -5.80
CA THR A 204 -23.13 9.19 -5.43
C THR A 204 -22.86 7.99 -6.31
N TYR A 205 -22.52 6.88 -5.70
CA TYR A 205 -22.28 5.58 -6.34
C TYR A 205 -23.39 4.62 -6.03
N LYS A 206 -23.60 3.65 -6.91
CA LYS A 206 -24.60 2.58 -6.73
C LYS A 206 -24.03 1.23 -7.13
N THR A 207 -24.56 0.19 -6.50
CA THR A 207 -24.35 -1.20 -6.89
C THR A 207 -25.49 -1.67 -7.81
N ASP A 208 -25.23 -2.70 -8.59
CA ASP A 208 -26.22 -3.38 -9.43
C ASP A 208 -27.16 -4.31 -8.62
N ALA A 209 -28.11 -4.91 -9.32
CA ALA A 209 -29.06 -5.84 -8.73
C ALA A 209 -28.42 -7.17 -8.29
N ASP A 210 -27.31 -7.54 -8.92
CA ASP A 210 -26.62 -8.79 -8.64
C ASP A 210 -25.56 -8.62 -7.54
N GLY A 211 -25.13 -7.38 -7.24
CA GLY A 211 -24.11 -7.07 -6.24
C GLY A 211 -22.69 -7.37 -6.74
N THR A 212 -22.41 -7.10 -8.01
CA THR A 212 -21.15 -7.45 -8.67
C THR A 212 -20.38 -6.27 -9.20
N CYS A 213 -21.02 -5.12 -9.36
CA CYS A 213 -20.35 -3.93 -9.88
C CYS A 213 -20.80 -2.64 -9.21
N VAL A 214 -19.96 -1.61 -9.38
CA VAL A 214 -20.18 -0.25 -8.87
C VAL A 214 -20.12 0.73 -10.03
N MET A 215 -21.06 1.69 -10.04
CA MET A 215 -21.13 2.77 -11.02
C MET A 215 -21.67 4.04 -10.38
N ARG A 216 -21.60 5.15 -11.09
CA ARG A 216 -22.22 6.42 -10.66
C ARG A 216 -23.74 6.30 -10.64
N ALA A 217 -24.39 6.82 -9.59
CA ALA A 217 -25.84 6.91 -9.50
C ALA A 217 -26.40 8.21 -10.08
N ASP A 218 -25.60 9.27 -10.05
CA ASP A 218 -25.94 10.64 -10.42
C ASP A 218 -25.46 11.02 -11.83
N LYS A 219 -25.00 10.06 -12.62
CA LYS A 219 -24.48 10.28 -13.98
C LYS A 219 -24.90 9.11 -14.88
N GLU A 220 -25.33 9.43 -16.10
CA GLU A 220 -25.58 8.43 -17.12
C GLU A 220 -24.27 7.86 -17.68
N LEU A 221 -24.27 6.57 -17.99
CA LEU A 221 -23.14 5.93 -18.65
C LEU A 221 -23.01 6.43 -20.09
N THR A 222 -21.78 6.78 -20.47
CA THR A 222 -21.48 7.30 -21.81
C THR A 222 -20.85 6.24 -22.70
N THR A 223 -19.83 5.59 -22.17
CA THR A 223 -19.08 4.53 -22.86
C THR A 223 -19.32 3.16 -22.26
N ALA A 224 -19.82 3.14 -21.00
CA ALA A 224 -19.95 1.96 -20.16
C ALA A 224 -18.64 1.15 -20.07
N LYS A 225 -17.48 1.87 -20.13
CA LYS A 225 -16.20 1.21 -19.99
C LYS A 225 -16.09 0.55 -18.62
N GLU A 226 -15.80 -0.73 -18.64
CA GLU A 226 -15.56 -1.53 -17.46
C GLU A 226 -14.07 -1.54 -17.07
N ASP A 227 -13.82 -1.58 -15.78
CA ASP A 227 -12.54 -1.92 -15.18
C ASP A 227 -12.80 -2.90 -14.03
N SER A 228 -11.77 -3.47 -13.45
CA SER A 228 -11.89 -4.46 -12.38
C SER A 228 -11.07 -4.07 -11.17
N LEU A 229 -11.60 -4.40 -9.98
CA LEU A 229 -10.92 -4.20 -8.71
C LEU A 229 -10.88 -5.52 -7.93
N ASP A 230 -9.69 -5.91 -7.50
CA ASP A 230 -9.49 -7.04 -6.59
C ASP A 230 -9.76 -6.63 -5.14
N CYS A 231 -10.86 -7.13 -4.60
CA CYS A 231 -11.27 -7.01 -3.21
C CYS A 231 -11.22 -8.36 -2.46
N THR A 232 -10.46 -9.34 -2.94
CA THR A 232 -10.37 -10.68 -2.33
C THR A 232 -9.80 -10.68 -0.90
N ALA A 233 -9.11 -9.63 -0.51
CA ALA A 233 -8.63 -9.41 0.85
C ALA A 233 -9.73 -8.96 1.82
N ILE A 234 -10.91 -8.56 1.31
CA ILE A 234 -12.06 -8.12 2.12
C ILE A 234 -13.01 -9.31 2.28
N TYR A 235 -13.12 -9.82 3.48
CA TYR A 235 -13.95 -10.97 3.82
C TYR A 235 -14.67 -10.78 5.15
N PRO A 236 -15.82 -11.45 5.37
CA PRO A 236 -16.49 -11.40 6.66
C PRO A 236 -15.56 -11.87 7.77
N SER A 237 -15.18 -10.97 8.62
CA SER A 237 -14.22 -11.25 9.68
C SER A 237 -14.56 -10.54 10.97
N ARG A 238 -14.09 -11.11 12.06
CA ARG A 238 -13.96 -10.44 13.34
C ARG A 238 -12.50 -10.49 13.77
N VAL A 239 -11.93 -9.34 13.98
CA VAL A 239 -10.62 -9.23 14.63
C VAL A 239 -10.84 -9.32 16.12
N GLY A 240 -10.30 -10.38 16.73
CA GLY A 240 -10.30 -10.61 18.16
C GLY A 240 -8.98 -10.21 18.79
N THR A 241 -8.97 -10.11 20.11
CA THR A 241 -7.77 -9.82 20.90
C THR A 241 -7.56 -10.88 21.97
N VAL A 242 -6.35 -11.39 22.07
CA VAL A 242 -5.96 -12.35 23.11
C VAL A 242 -6.04 -11.67 24.47
N SER A 243 -7.01 -12.05 25.30
CA SER A 243 -7.19 -11.51 26.66
C SER A 243 -6.35 -12.25 27.70
N SER A 244 -6.16 -13.56 27.54
CA SER A 244 -5.28 -14.38 28.37
C SER A 244 -4.74 -15.57 27.60
N VAL A 245 -3.60 -16.09 28.02
CA VAL A 245 -2.96 -17.28 27.46
C VAL A 245 -2.89 -18.35 28.53
N ILE A 246 -3.17 -19.60 28.15
CA ILE A 246 -3.19 -20.75 29.05
C ILE A 246 -2.12 -21.74 28.58
N GLU A 247 -1.11 -21.98 29.39
CA GLU A 247 -0.12 -23.01 29.14
C GLU A 247 -0.68 -24.37 29.57
N VAL A 248 -1.29 -25.11 28.65
CA VAL A 248 -1.90 -26.42 28.96
C VAL A 248 -0.86 -27.50 29.17
N ASN A 249 0.11 -27.58 28.26
CA ASN A 249 1.24 -28.48 28.33
C ASN A 249 2.43 -27.89 27.59
N LYS A 250 3.36 -27.33 28.33
CA LYS A 250 4.53 -26.65 27.79
C LYS A 250 5.49 -27.61 27.03
N GLU A 251 5.60 -28.84 27.47
CA GLU A 251 6.50 -29.85 26.87
C GLU A 251 6.02 -30.30 25.48
N ASN A 252 4.70 -30.28 25.27
CA ASN A 252 4.06 -30.69 24.02
C ASN A 252 3.52 -29.49 23.20
N ASN A 253 3.93 -28.27 23.52
CA ASN A 253 3.57 -27.05 22.78
C ASN A 253 2.06 -26.72 22.75
N PHE A 254 1.29 -27.16 23.76
CA PHE A 254 -0.13 -26.82 23.89
C PHE A 254 -0.31 -25.50 24.63
N PHE A 255 -0.67 -24.48 23.88
CA PHE A 255 -0.98 -23.14 24.37
C PHE A 255 -2.35 -22.75 23.85
N ASP A 256 -3.24 -22.42 24.74
CA ASP A 256 -4.57 -21.94 24.39
C ASP A 256 -4.67 -20.45 24.72
N PHE A 257 -5.69 -19.80 24.19
CA PHE A 257 -5.98 -18.42 24.54
C PHE A 257 -7.47 -18.17 24.74
N VAL A 258 -7.79 -17.09 25.45
CA VAL A 258 -9.16 -16.64 25.71
C VAL A 258 -9.32 -15.24 25.16
N ASP A 259 -10.46 -14.99 24.51
CA ASP A 259 -10.90 -13.65 24.11
C ASP A 259 -12.19 -13.29 24.85
N LYS A 260 -12.07 -12.42 25.86
CA LYS A 260 -13.19 -11.99 26.72
C LYS A 260 -14.14 -11.02 26.03
N ASP A 261 -13.74 -10.46 24.88
CA ASP A 261 -14.55 -9.49 24.11
C ASP A 261 -15.58 -10.18 23.19
N ILE A 262 -15.58 -11.51 23.16
CA ILE A 262 -16.62 -12.29 22.47
C ILE A 262 -17.90 -12.25 23.30
N THR A 263 -18.95 -11.67 22.74
CA THR A 263 -20.26 -11.56 23.42
C THR A 263 -20.97 -12.91 23.54
N GLU A 264 -21.97 -12.98 24.42
CA GLU A 264 -22.76 -14.21 24.62
C GLU A 264 -23.51 -14.62 23.37
N GLU A 265 -23.94 -13.66 22.54
CA GLU A 265 -24.69 -13.91 21.32
C GLU A 265 -23.81 -14.42 20.16
N LEU A 266 -22.47 -14.25 20.24
CA LEU A 266 -21.56 -14.69 19.19
C LEU A 266 -20.93 -16.03 19.55
N ASN A 267 -21.62 -17.11 19.22
CA ASN A 267 -21.10 -18.45 19.37
C ASN A 267 -20.51 -18.96 18.06
N PHE A 268 -19.19 -19.11 17.97
CA PHE A 268 -18.51 -19.58 16.77
C PHE A 268 -18.80 -21.06 16.46
N GLU A 269 -19.20 -21.87 17.45
CA GLU A 269 -19.61 -23.26 17.20
C GLU A 269 -20.83 -23.32 16.27
N ASP A 270 -21.73 -22.32 16.34
CA ASP A 270 -22.92 -22.21 15.49
C ASP A 270 -22.64 -21.61 14.09
N CYS A 271 -21.43 -21.14 13.88
CA CYS A 271 -20.99 -20.46 12.66
C CYS A 271 -20.17 -21.35 11.70
N LEU A 272 -19.89 -22.60 12.09
CA LEU A 272 -19.03 -23.49 11.33
C LEU A 272 -19.60 -23.81 9.93
N ILE A 273 -18.72 -23.77 8.92
CA ILE A 273 -19.07 -24.21 7.57
C ILE A 273 -18.87 -25.71 7.48
N ALA A 274 -19.89 -26.42 6.98
CA ALA A 274 -19.83 -27.87 6.90
C ALA A 274 -18.69 -28.35 6.01
N GLY A 275 -17.80 -29.16 6.58
CA GLY A 275 -16.62 -29.70 5.90
C GLY A 275 -15.36 -28.84 5.98
N GLU A 276 -15.45 -27.69 6.62
CA GLU A 276 -14.27 -26.84 6.93
C GLU A 276 -13.84 -26.99 8.38
N THR A 277 -12.57 -26.73 8.64
CA THR A 277 -12.01 -26.68 9.98
C THR A 277 -11.85 -25.22 10.41
N MET A 278 -12.24 -24.93 11.64
CA MET A 278 -12.01 -23.60 12.20
C MET A 278 -10.51 -23.35 12.34
N THR A 279 -10.04 -22.25 11.80
CA THR A 279 -8.66 -21.79 11.95
C THR A 279 -8.59 -20.36 12.46
N VAL A 280 -7.46 -20.01 13.05
CA VAL A 280 -7.13 -18.63 13.43
C VAL A 280 -5.83 -18.22 12.76
N ILE A 281 -5.79 -16.99 12.24
CA ILE A 281 -4.57 -16.36 11.74
C ILE A 281 -4.25 -15.19 12.67
N PHE A 282 -3.07 -15.21 13.29
CA PHE A 282 -2.61 -14.09 14.10
C PHE A 282 -2.22 -12.93 13.20
N GLN A 283 -2.69 -11.73 13.53
CA GLN A 283 -2.43 -10.50 12.78
C GLN A 283 -1.31 -9.67 13.41
N THR A 284 -1.07 -9.82 14.70
CA THR A 284 0.01 -9.15 15.43
C THR A 284 0.76 -10.15 16.30
N GLY A 285 1.90 -9.72 16.87
CA GLY A 285 2.74 -10.54 17.71
C GLY A 285 3.68 -11.46 16.95
N MET A 286 4.28 -12.41 17.66
CA MET A 286 5.29 -13.31 17.08
C MET A 286 4.71 -14.34 16.11
N LEU A 287 3.43 -14.65 16.24
CA LEU A 287 2.72 -15.60 15.37
C LEU A 287 2.07 -14.92 14.15
N THR A 288 2.36 -13.66 13.88
CA THR A 288 1.78 -12.91 12.77
C THR A 288 1.87 -13.65 11.44
N GLY A 289 0.72 -13.78 10.76
CA GLY A 289 0.61 -14.47 9.47
C GLY A 289 0.65 -16.00 9.58
N LYS A 290 0.74 -16.56 10.78
CA LYS A 290 0.68 -18.01 11.01
C LYS A 290 -0.77 -18.42 11.26
N GLU A 291 -1.18 -19.48 10.57
CA GLU A 291 -2.51 -20.06 10.67
C GLU A 291 -2.47 -21.32 11.52
N PHE A 292 -3.44 -21.46 12.43
CA PHE A 292 -3.55 -22.62 13.31
C PHE A 292 -4.97 -23.16 13.30
N GLU A 293 -5.12 -24.47 13.24
CA GLU A 293 -6.38 -25.12 13.56
C GLU A 293 -6.70 -24.90 15.03
N VAL A 294 -7.96 -24.61 15.32
CA VAL A 294 -8.41 -24.36 16.69
C VAL A 294 -9.73 -25.05 16.98
N LYS A 295 -9.92 -25.39 18.25
CA LYS A 295 -11.21 -25.76 18.79
C LYS A 295 -11.71 -24.64 19.70
N TYR A 296 -12.91 -24.15 19.43
CA TYR A 296 -13.52 -23.10 20.24
C TYR A 296 -14.42 -23.69 21.32
N ILE A 297 -14.41 -23.04 22.50
CA ILE A 297 -15.27 -23.37 23.63
C ILE A 297 -16.01 -22.09 24.04
N HIS A 298 -17.32 -22.06 23.76
CA HIS A 298 -18.12 -20.88 24.00
C HIS A 298 -18.42 -20.66 25.49
N GLU A 299 -18.88 -21.71 26.18
CA GLU A 299 -19.21 -21.65 27.62
C GLU A 299 -18.20 -22.42 28.47
N ALA A 300 -18.05 -21.99 29.71
CA ALA A 300 -17.18 -22.70 30.65
C ALA A 300 -17.68 -24.13 30.89
N LYS A 301 -16.86 -25.11 30.54
CA LYS A 301 -17.19 -26.54 30.66
C LYS A 301 -15.95 -27.34 31.07
N ASP A 302 -16.14 -28.36 31.93
CA ASP A 302 -15.08 -29.31 32.35
C ASP A 302 -13.79 -28.64 32.84
N LYS A 303 -13.95 -27.58 33.67
CA LYS A 303 -12.88 -26.73 34.22
C LYS A 303 -12.14 -25.86 33.17
N LYS A 304 -12.64 -25.78 31.93
CA LYS A 304 -12.14 -24.90 30.92
C LYS A 304 -12.87 -23.57 30.93
N GLU A 305 -12.15 -22.50 30.70
CA GLU A 305 -12.71 -21.14 30.66
C GLU A 305 -13.60 -20.94 29.41
N ALA A 306 -14.59 -20.07 29.52
CA ALA A 306 -15.42 -19.65 28.43
C ALA A 306 -14.61 -18.81 27.39
N ARG A 307 -15.05 -18.78 26.14
CA ARG A 307 -14.44 -18.02 25.04
C ARG A 307 -12.98 -18.43 24.78
N ARG A 308 -12.69 -19.72 24.96
CA ARG A 308 -11.36 -20.30 24.82
C ARG A 308 -11.16 -20.89 23.43
N PHE A 309 -9.99 -20.65 22.88
CA PHE A 309 -9.47 -21.27 21.67
C PHE A 309 -8.35 -22.23 22.06
N GLU A 310 -8.56 -23.49 21.76
CA GLU A 310 -7.56 -24.55 21.91
C GLU A 310 -6.78 -24.66 20.61
N ILE A 311 -5.51 -24.25 20.62
CA ILE A 311 -4.66 -24.29 19.42
C ILE A 311 -4.13 -25.72 19.24
N VAL A 312 -4.23 -26.24 18.01
CA VAL A 312 -3.58 -27.48 17.61
C VAL A 312 -2.15 -27.16 17.17
N PRO A 313 -1.13 -27.70 17.88
CA PRO A 313 0.26 -27.49 17.47
C PRO A 313 0.52 -28.07 16.09
N GLN A 314 1.27 -27.33 15.27
CA GLN A 314 1.66 -27.77 13.93
C GLN A 314 3.08 -27.34 13.58
N GLU A 315 3.69 -28.04 12.64
CA GLU A 315 5.02 -27.72 12.18
C GLU A 315 4.96 -26.62 11.10
N ILE A 316 5.58 -25.50 11.39
CA ILE A 316 5.68 -24.34 10.48
C ILE A 316 7.15 -23.96 10.36
N ASP A 317 7.67 -23.94 9.13
CA ASP A 317 9.08 -23.61 8.85
C ASP A 317 10.09 -24.49 9.63
N GLY A 318 9.74 -25.76 9.93
CA GLY A 318 10.59 -26.68 10.67
C GLY A 318 10.58 -26.51 12.18
N ILE A 319 9.64 -25.73 12.70
CA ILE A 319 9.45 -25.51 14.15
C ILE A 319 8.01 -25.88 14.51
N THR A 320 7.83 -26.70 15.53
CA THR A 320 6.49 -26.97 16.07
C THR A 320 6.01 -25.73 16.84
N MET A 321 4.97 -25.08 16.31
CA MET A 321 4.36 -23.87 16.89
C MET A 321 2.94 -24.16 17.36
N PRO A 322 2.46 -23.50 18.44
CA PRO A 322 3.20 -22.60 19.32
C PRO A 322 4.37 -23.28 20.03
N GLU A 323 5.36 -22.50 20.49
CA GLU A 323 6.49 -23.03 21.25
C GLU A 323 6.71 -22.21 22.56
N PRO A 324 7.40 -22.79 23.56
CA PRO A 324 7.38 -22.19 24.91
C PRO A 324 8.03 -20.82 25.07
N GLU A 325 8.92 -20.39 24.19
CA GLU A 325 9.75 -19.21 24.43
C GLU A 325 9.34 -18.01 23.59
N VAL A 326 9.34 -18.11 22.26
CA VAL A 326 9.17 -16.98 21.35
C VAL A 326 7.88 -17.07 20.55
N TRP A 327 7.66 -18.21 19.88
CA TRP A 327 6.56 -18.40 18.92
C TRP A 327 5.29 -18.90 19.60
N ARG A 328 4.72 -18.07 20.45
CA ARG A 328 3.46 -18.35 21.17
C ARG A 328 2.57 -17.13 21.20
N PRO A 329 1.23 -17.29 21.38
CA PRO A 329 0.33 -16.17 21.55
C PRO A 329 0.68 -15.39 22.82
N LYS A 330 0.46 -14.08 22.78
CA LYS A 330 0.63 -13.18 23.94
C LYS A 330 -0.63 -12.35 24.14
N VAL A 331 -0.85 -11.93 25.36
CA VAL A 331 -1.93 -10.99 25.68
C VAL A 331 -1.76 -9.71 24.85
N GLY A 332 -2.83 -9.29 24.20
CA GLY A 332 -2.84 -8.14 23.29
C GLY A 332 -2.60 -8.49 21.82
N ASP A 333 -2.17 -9.70 21.50
CA ASP A 333 -2.09 -10.14 20.10
C ASP A 333 -3.49 -10.16 19.47
N THR A 334 -3.59 -9.74 18.22
CA THR A 334 -4.84 -9.78 17.47
C THR A 334 -4.87 -10.96 16.51
N TYR A 335 -6.07 -11.45 16.24
CA TYR A 335 -6.27 -12.62 15.38
C TYR A 335 -7.59 -12.48 14.61
N ALA A 336 -7.69 -13.15 13.46
CA ALA A 336 -8.91 -13.36 12.71
C ALA A 336 -9.26 -14.85 12.64
N VAL A 337 -10.56 -15.16 12.56
CA VAL A 337 -11.06 -16.54 12.50
C VAL A 337 -11.54 -16.88 11.08
N PHE A 338 -11.35 -18.15 10.70
CA PHE A 338 -11.69 -18.69 9.38
C PHE A 338 -12.39 -20.05 9.50
N GLY A 339 -12.95 -20.53 8.39
CA GLY A 339 -13.71 -21.79 8.34
C GLY A 339 -15.13 -21.64 8.90
N MET A 340 -15.65 -20.42 8.94
CA MET A 340 -16.97 -20.13 9.51
C MET A 340 -17.68 -19.00 8.77
N GLN A 341 -18.99 -19.06 8.71
CA GLN A 341 -19.83 -17.96 8.28
C GLN A 341 -20.35 -17.17 9.48
N LEU A 342 -19.75 -16.00 9.68
CA LEU A 342 -20.19 -15.10 10.75
C LEU A 342 -21.63 -14.60 10.56
N PRO A 343 -22.29 -14.12 11.62
CA PRO A 343 -23.64 -13.53 11.53
C PRO A 343 -23.73 -12.44 10.45
N LYS A 344 -24.93 -12.25 9.89
CA LYS A 344 -25.18 -11.32 8.79
C LYS A 344 -24.62 -9.91 9.00
N ALA A 345 -24.52 -9.45 10.23
CA ALA A 345 -23.97 -8.14 10.56
C ALA A 345 -22.50 -7.98 10.11
N TYR A 346 -21.70 -9.07 10.10
CA TYR A 346 -20.32 -9.07 9.62
C TYR A 346 -20.21 -9.20 8.10
N ILE A 347 -21.24 -9.74 7.46
CA ILE A 347 -21.27 -9.91 6.00
C ILE A 347 -21.80 -8.64 5.36
N CYS A 348 -23.04 -8.25 5.68
CA CYS A 348 -23.73 -7.10 5.09
C CYS A 348 -24.75 -6.55 6.07
N ASN A 349 -24.50 -5.38 6.66
CA ASN A 349 -25.45 -4.66 7.50
C ASN A 349 -25.87 -3.36 6.82
N ASP A 350 -27.04 -3.36 6.20
CA ASP A 350 -27.57 -2.23 5.45
C ASP A 350 -27.95 -1.03 6.33
N SER A 351 -28.30 -1.27 7.60
CA SER A 351 -28.73 -0.19 8.50
C SER A 351 -27.56 0.66 8.98
N THR A 352 -26.40 0.06 9.17
CA THR A 352 -25.17 0.74 9.62
C THR A 352 -24.16 0.93 8.50
N GLN A 353 -24.40 0.37 7.32
CA GLN A 353 -23.47 0.34 6.18
C GLN A 353 -22.11 -0.23 6.57
N THR A 354 -22.13 -1.37 7.27
CA THR A 354 -20.96 -2.11 7.75
C THR A 354 -20.97 -3.57 7.29
N GLY A 355 -19.88 -4.27 7.54
CA GLY A 355 -19.63 -5.62 7.07
C GLY A 355 -18.87 -5.66 5.76
N ALA A 356 -18.30 -6.81 5.44
CA ALA A 356 -17.41 -7.00 4.31
C ALA A 356 -17.98 -6.53 2.96
N SER A 357 -19.26 -6.75 2.73
CA SER A 357 -19.97 -6.28 1.52
C SER A 357 -19.91 -4.76 1.36
N TRP A 358 -20.14 -4.02 2.46
CA TRP A 358 -20.07 -2.57 2.45
C TRP A 358 -18.63 -2.03 2.38
N GLU A 359 -17.67 -2.74 2.97
CA GLU A 359 -16.25 -2.40 2.84
C GLU A 359 -15.78 -2.53 1.40
N ALA A 360 -16.13 -3.64 0.73
CA ALA A 360 -15.82 -3.83 -0.68
C ALA A 360 -16.51 -2.76 -1.57
N PHE A 361 -17.74 -2.36 -1.24
CA PHE A 361 -18.42 -1.28 -1.96
C PHE A 361 -17.72 0.07 -1.76
N LYS A 362 -17.30 0.40 -0.54
CA LYS A 362 -16.55 1.64 -0.24
C LYS A 362 -15.23 1.68 -1.00
N GLU A 363 -14.50 0.57 -1.03
CA GLU A 363 -13.23 0.49 -1.74
C GLU A 363 -13.43 0.63 -3.27
N ALA A 364 -14.45 -0.01 -3.83
CA ALA A 364 -14.76 0.13 -5.25
C ALA A 364 -15.27 1.54 -5.61
N ALA A 365 -16.02 2.20 -4.74
CA ALA A 365 -16.45 3.59 -4.94
C ALA A 365 -15.26 4.56 -4.90
N LYS A 366 -14.33 4.34 -3.98
CA LYS A 366 -13.07 5.09 -3.90
C LYS A 366 -12.24 4.90 -5.17
N TYR A 367 -12.05 3.66 -5.61
CA TYR A 367 -11.30 3.35 -6.83
C TYR A 367 -11.92 4.04 -8.05
N LEU A 368 -13.26 3.95 -8.22
CA LEU A 368 -13.96 4.61 -9.31
C LEU A 368 -13.79 6.13 -9.24
N TYR A 369 -13.92 6.73 -8.04
CA TYR A 369 -13.70 8.18 -7.83
C TYR A 369 -12.32 8.64 -8.30
N GLU A 370 -11.29 7.86 -8.03
CA GLU A 370 -9.91 8.19 -8.38
C GLU A 370 -9.62 8.05 -9.89
N HIS A 371 -10.40 7.21 -10.61
CA HIS A 371 -10.14 6.87 -12.02
C HIS A 371 -11.20 7.36 -13.01
N GLU A 372 -12.38 7.82 -12.56
CA GLU A 372 -13.49 8.18 -13.45
C GLU A 372 -13.36 9.51 -14.18
N ASP A 373 -12.41 10.35 -13.76
CA ASP A 373 -12.22 11.66 -14.36
C ASP A 373 -11.28 11.58 -15.58
N LYS A 374 -11.64 12.33 -16.64
CA LYS A 374 -10.81 12.39 -17.84
C LYS A 374 -9.45 13.00 -17.52
N ALA A 375 -8.41 12.23 -17.72
CA ALA A 375 -7.04 12.72 -17.64
C ALA A 375 -6.64 13.39 -18.97
N PHE A 376 -5.97 14.52 -18.87
CA PHE A 376 -5.35 15.19 -20.00
C PHE A 376 -3.85 15.33 -19.75
N ILE A 377 -3.07 15.01 -20.79
CA ILE A 377 -1.63 15.20 -20.79
C ILE A 377 -1.32 16.43 -21.60
N PHE A 378 -0.69 17.41 -20.96
CA PHE A 378 -0.19 18.61 -21.63
C PHE A 378 1.29 18.44 -21.93
N THR A 379 1.65 18.64 -23.20
CA THR A 379 3.03 18.62 -23.67
C THR A 379 3.41 20.00 -24.18
N GLY A 380 4.63 20.42 -23.86
CA GLY A 380 5.13 21.69 -24.35
C GLY A 380 6.64 21.80 -24.19
N THR A 381 7.26 22.63 -25.00
CA THR A 381 8.69 22.93 -24.89
C THR A 381 8.88 24.31 -24.28
N LEU A 382 9.60 24.39 -23.18
CA LEU A 382 9.95 25.66 -22.56
C LEU A 382 10.87 26.48 -23.47
N ASP A 383 10.63 27.78 -23.50
CA ASP A 383 11.55 28.72 -24.16
C ASP A 383 12.87 28.73 -23.43
N GLY A 384 13.95 28.35 -24.13
CA GLY A 384 15.28 28.23 -23.55
C GLY A 384 15.84 29.53 -22.99
N ILE A 385 15.50 30.68 -23.57
CA ILE A 385 15.92 31.98 -23.07
C ILE A 385 15.12 32.33 -21.81
N TRP A 386 13.83 32.09 -21.83
CA TRP A 386 12.95 32.28 -20.68
C TRP A 386 13.39 31.39 -19.52
N ALA A 387 13.63 30.09 -19.77
CA ALA A 387 14.09 29.13 -18.79
C ALA A 387 15.47 29.52 -18.19
N LYS A 388 16.42 29.91 -19.02
CA LYS A 388 17.75 30.34 -18.59
C LYS A 388 17.70 31.60 -17.70
N LYS A 389 16.90 32.58 -18.05
CA LYS A 389 16.73 33.81 -17.26
C LYS A 389 16.05 33.57 -15.92
N ARG A 390 15.23 32.55 -15.80
CA ARG A 390 14.45 32.24 -14.61
C ARG A 390 14.86 30.94 -13.92
N TRP A 391 16.01 30.38 -14.29
CA TRP A 391 16.48 29.08 -13.77
C TRP A 391 16.44 28.98 -12.25
N LEU A 392 16.92 29.99 -11.54
CA LEU A 392 16.88 30.02 -10.07
C LEU A 392 15.46 30.06 -9.50
N GLN A 393 14.48 30.58 -10.26
CA GLN A 393 13.09 30.68 -9.84
C GLN A 393 12.29 29.41 -10.17
N ILE A 394 12.65 28.72 -11.27
CA ILE A 394 11.90 27.54 -11.75
C ILE A 394 12.53 26.23 -11.34
N GLY A 395 13.84 26.18 -11.12
CA GLY A 395 14.58 24.93 -10.86
C GLY A 395 14.12 24.16 -9.61
N GLY A 396 13.53 24.86 -8.62
CA GLY A 396 12.91 24.22 -7.46
C GLY A 396 11.40 24.00 -7.58
N LYS A 397 10.79 24.39 -8.70
CA LYS A 397 9.33 24.28 -8.90
C LYS A 397 8.94 23.24 -9.95
N ILE A 398 9.84 22.95 -10.89
CA ILE A 398 9.67 21.86 -11.87
C ILE A 398 10.29 20.61 -11.27
N VAL A 399 9.57 19.99 -10.38
CA VAL A 399 9.97 18.79 -9.63
C VAL A 399 8.77 17.86 -9.52
N LEU A 400 9.01 16.59 -9.32
CA LEU A 400 7.95 15.61 -9.04
C LEU A 400 7.13 16.07 -7.83
N GLY A 401 5.80 16.08 -7.95
CA GLY A 401 4.90 16.61 -6.92
C GLY A 401 4.79 18.14 -6.88
N GLY A 402 5.49 18.87 -7.76
CA GLY A 402 5.35 20.31 -7.94
C GLY A 402 4.09 20.67 -8.67
N TYR A 403 3.55 21.85 -8.37
CA TYR A 403 2.35 22.36 -9.04
C TYR A 403 2.70 23.46 -10.05
N VAL A 404 2.07 23.36 -11.22
CA VAL A 404 2.07 24.41 -12.23
C VAL A 404 0.64 24.90 -12.46
N ASN A 405 0.49 26.18 -12.67
CA ASN A 405 -0.77 26.74 -13.15
C ASN A 405 -0.60 27.02 -14.64
N PHE A 406 -1.21 26.18 -15.46
CA PHE A 406 -1.21 26.35 -16.92
C PHE A 406 -2.48 27.08 -17.35
N SER A 407 -2.34 28.17 -18.07
CA SER A 407 -3.46 28.90 -18.68
C SER A 407 -3.25 29.06 -20.18
N ASP A 408 -4.28 28.80 -20.93
CA ASP A 408 -4.33 29.00 -22.37
C ASP A 408 -5.75 29.38 -22.78
N THR A 409 -5.88 30.33 -23.69
CA THR A 409 -7.18 30.90 -24.10
C THR A 409 -8.11 29.88 -24.76
N GLN A 410 -7.57 28.81 -25.32
CA GLN A 410 -8.35 27.77 -26.00
C GLN A 410 -8.54 26.51 -25.16
N PHE A 411 -7.52 26.13 -24.36
CA PHE A 411 -7.55 24.88 -23.60
C PHE A 411 -8.03 25.07 -22.16
N HIS A 412 -7.58 26.16 -21.51
CA HIS A 412 -7.89 26.46 -20.11
C HIS A 412 -7.86 27.97 -19.89
N PRO A 413 -8.91 28.70 -20.27
CA PRO A 413 -8.93 30.15 -20.16
C PRO A 413 -8.81 30.66 -18.74
N GLU A 414 -9.32 29.92 -17.76
CA GLU A 414 -9.25 30.26 -16.32
C GLU A 414 -7.98 29.74 -15.63
N GLY A 415 -7.17 28.95 -16.34
CA GLY A 415 -6.02 28.24 -15.81
C GLY A 415 -6.39 26.94 -15.11
N SER A 416 -5.46 26.00 -15.13
CA SER A 416 -5.56 24.71 -14.43
C SER A 416 -4.36 24.54 -13.54
N LEU A 417 -4.62 24.15 -12.29
CA LEU A 417 -3.60 23.70 -11.37
C LEU A 417 -3.27 22.25 -11.68
N ILE A 418 -2.06 22.01 -12.16
CA ILE A 418 -1.60 20.68 -12.59
C ILE A 418 -0.46 20.26 -11.67
N ARG A 419 -0.54 19.05 -11.13
CA ARG A 419 0.55 18.40 -10.40
C ARG A 419 1.45 17.64 -11.38
N MET A 420 2.74 17.85 -11.26
CA MET A 420 3.76 17.20 -12.11
C MET A 420 4.26 15.89 -11.50
#